data_f652fea64025f46642117a5aa0cc0193
#
_entry.id   f652fea64025f46642117a5aa0cc0193
#
_cell.length_a   1.000
_cell.length_b   1.000
_cell.length_c   1.000
_cell.angle_alpha   90.00
_cell.angle_beta   90.00
_cell.angle_gamma   90.00
#
_symmetry.space_group_name_H-M   'P 1'
#
loop_
_entity.id
_entity.type
_entity.pdbx_description
1 polymer ?
#
loop_
_entity_poly.entity_id
_entity_poly.type
_entity_poly.pdbx_seq_one_letter_code
_entity_poly.pdbx_strand_id
1 'polypeptide(L)'
;MISLFNNISQEFSKQVTIKYSTSFSLATKTLDSSIRNHIYNIYGFVRFADEIVDTFHDFPKKELLENFEKNLLMALDNKISLNPILNSFQITVHKFNIDYSLIEAFLKSMRWDLNKKKYKSQKEYKEYIYGSADVVGLMCLKVFVNGDQLKYDELMPNAMALGSAFQKVNFLRDLKNDFENLNRSYFPNIDF
;
A
#
# COMPACT_ATOMS: atom_id res chain seq x y z
N MET A 1 10.11 -26.58 7.82
CA MET A 1 8.67 -26.29 7.97
C MET A 1 8.36 -24.80 7.87
N ILE A 2 9.11 -23.89 8.52
CA ILE A 2 8.87 -22.42 8.40
C ILE A 2 9.01 -21.89 6.97
N SER A 3 9.95 -22.42 6.18
CA SER A 3 10.13 -22.03 4.77
C SER A 3 8.89 -22.31 3.92
N LEU A 4 8.21 -23.44 4.15
CA LEU A 4 6.97 -23.77 3.46
C LEU A 4 5.87 -22.76 3.79
N PHE A 5 5.71 -22.40 5.07
CA PHE A 5 4.74 -21.39 5.51
C PHE A 5 5.02 -20.02 4.89
N ASN A 6 6.27 -19.61 4.85
CA ASN A 6 6.68 -18.35 4.23
C ASN A 6 6.41 -18.33 2.71
N ASN A 7 6.69 -19.43 2.01
CA ASN A 7 6.42 -19.56 0.58
C ASN A 7 4.90 -19.50 0.28
N ILE A 8 4.09 -20.16 1.10
CA ILE A 8 2.63 -20.08 0.99
C ILE A 8 2.15 -18.65 1.24
N SER A 9 2.69 -17.96 2.25
CA SER A 9 2.35 -16.56 2.53
C SER A 9 2.64 -15.63 1.34
N GLN A 10 3.79 -15.81 0.68
CA GLN A 10 4.15 -15.06 -0.53
C GLN A 10 3.22 -15.39 -1.71
N GLU A 11 2.82 -16.65 -1.88
CA GLU A 11 1.88 -17.03 -2.93
C GLU A 11 0.50 -16.37 -2.70
N PHE A 12 0.04 -16.21 -1.45
CA PHE A 12 -1.19 -15.46 -1.14
C PHE A 12 -1.09 -14.01 -1.63
N SER A 13 0.00 -13.30 -1.32
CA SER A 13 0.22 -11.91 -1.78
C SER A 13 0.24 -11.80 -3.31
N LYS A 14 0.87 -12.77 -3.98
CA LYS A 14 0.86 -12.86 -5.44
C LYS A 14 -0.55 -13.08 -5.99
N GLN A 15 -1.34 -14.00 -5.40
CA GLN A 15 -2.73 -14.24 -5.81
C GLN A 15 -3.61 -13.00 -5.61
N VAL A 16 -3.47 -12.30 -4.49
CA VAL A 16 -4.13 -11.02 -4.27
C VAL A 16 -3.79 -10.04 -5.41
N THR A 17 -2.52 -9.87 -5.73
CA THR A 17 -2.09 -8.96 -6.80
C THR A 17 -2.71 -9.34 -8.15
N ILE A 18 -2.70 -10.61 -8.52
CA ILE A 18 -3.23 -11.10 -9.81
C ILE A 18 -4.74 -10.89 -9.90
N LYS A 19 -5.46 -11.10 -8.79
CA LYS A 19 -6.93 -10.98 -8.77
C LYS A 19 -7.41 -9.54 -8.73
N TYR A 20 -6.70 -8.65 -8.05
CA TYR A 20 -7.12 -7.25 -7.89
C TYR A 20 -6.57 -6.30 -8.96
N SER A 21 -5.46 -6.62 -9.64
CA SER A 21 -4.89 -5.74 -10.65
C SER A 21 -4.24 -6.48 -11.81
N THR A 22 -4.88 -6.45 -12.97
CA THR A 22 -4.34 -7.02 -14.20
C THR A 22 -3.07 -6.31 -14.65
N SER A 23 -3.10 -4.97 -14.74
CA SER A 23 -1.98 -4.17 -15.25
C SER A 23 -0.77 -4.24 -14.32
N PHE A 24 -0.97 -4.07 -13.01
CA PHE A 24 0.13 -4.14 -12.05
C PHE A 24 0.72 -5.56 -11.97
N SER A 25 -0.11 -6.61 -12.03
CA SER A 25 0.38 -7.98 -12.02
C SER A 25 1.22 -8.30 -13.28
N LEU A 26 0.81 -7.80 -14.46
CA LEU A 26 1.58 -7.96 -15.68
C LEU A 26 2.91 -7.21 -15.62
N ALA A 27 2.91 -5.96 -15.16
CA ALA A 27 4.13 -5.19 -14.97
C ALA A 27 5.08 -5.88 -13.96
N THR A 28 4.56 -6.36 -12.83
CA THR A 28 5.36 -7.06 -11.83
C THR A 28 5.99 -8.35 -12.37
N LYS A 29 5.34 -9.06 -13.30
CA LYS A 29 5.90 -10.25 -13.95
C LYS A 29 7.15 -9.97 -14.78
N THR A 30 7.37 -8.75 -15.24
CA THR A 30 8.57 -8.35 -15.99
C THR A 30 9.79 -8.09 -15.10
N LEU A 31 9.58 -7.94 -13.79
CA LEU A 31 10.67 -7.75 -12.83
C LEU A 31 11.50 -9.04 -12.66
N ASP A 32 12.74 -8.87 -12.24
CA ASP A 32 13.60 -9.99 -11.87
C ASP A 32 12.95 -10.85 -10.76
N SER A 33 13.14 -12.17 -10.86
CA SER A 33 12.53 -13.12 -9.93
C SER A 33 12.94 -12.92 -8.48
N SER A 34 14.14 -12.38 -8.22
CA SER A 34 14.68 -12.14 -6.88
C SER A 34 13.93 -11.05 -6.10
N ILE A 35 13.30 -10.09 -6.80
CA ILE A 35 12.58 -8.96 -6.21
C ILE A 35 11.07 -9.05 -6.39
N ARG A 36 10.60 -9.79 -7.38
CA ARG A 36 9.18 -9.86 -7.78
C ARG A 36 8.24 -10.19 -6.63
N ASN A 37 8.57 -11.22 -5.84
CA ASN A 37 7.73 -11.63 -4.71
C ASN A 37 7.59 -10.52 -3.65
N HIS A 38 8.64 -9.72 -3.46
CA HIS A 38 8.61 -8.61 -2.50
C HIS A 38 7.70 -7.47 -2.95
N ILE A 39 7.59 -7.23 -4.25
CA ILE A 39 6.61 -6.28 -4.81
C ILE A 39 5.18 -6.81 -4.63
N TYR A 40 4.93 -8.12 -4.84
CA TYR A 40 3.64 -8.73 -4.52
C TYR A 40 3.30 -8.62 -3.02
N ASN A 41 4.29 -8.76 -2.13
CA ASN A 41 4.09 -8.66 -0.69
C ASN A 41 3.68 -7.24 -0.27
N ILE A 42 4.32 -6.21 -0.84
CA ILE A 42 3.94 -4.80 -0.62
C ILE A 42 2.52 -4.55 -1.14
N TYR A 43 2.21 -5.00 -2.37
CA TYR A 43 0.88 -4.84 -2.93
C TYR A 43 -0.20 -5.54 -2.09
N GLY A 44 0.05 -6.76 -1.64
CA GLY A 44 -0.88 -7.53 -0.80
C GLY A 44 -1.24 -6.79 0.48
N PHE A 45 -0.23 -6.23 1.17
CA PHE A 45 -0.43 -5.40 2.36
C PHE A 45 -1.27 -4.15 2.07
N VAL A 46 -0.87 -3.38 1.07
CA VAL A 46 -1.57 -2.16 0.66
C VAL A 46 -3.03 -2.47 0.30
N ARG A 47 -3.26 -3.49 -0.54
CA ARG A 47 -4.60 -3.84 -1.01
C ARG A 47 -5.52 -4.32 0.11
N PHE A 48 -5.02 -5.04 1.11
CA PHE A 48 -5.85 -5.48 2.23
C PHE A 48 -6.28 -4.33 3.13
N ALA A 49 -5.40 -3.36 3.40
CA ALA A 49 -5.78 -2.16 4.13
C ALA A 49 -6.82 -1.34 3.35
N ASP A 50 -6.61 -1.16 2.04
CA ASP A 50 -7.51 -0.49 1.12
C ASP A 50 -8.90 -1.17 1.06
N GLU A 51 -8.93 -2.51 0.97
CA GLU A 51 -10.18 -3.29 0.97
C GLU A 51 -11.04 -3.04 2.22
N ILE A 52 -10.41 -2.94 3.39
CA ILE A 52 -11.12 -2.66 4.65
C ILE A 52 -11.84 -1.32 4.55
N VAL A 53 -11.19 -0.28 4.04
CA VAL A 53 -11.75 1.07 4.06
C VAL A 53 -12.70 1.35 2.90
N ASP A 54 -12.52 0.68 1.76
CA ASP A 54 -13.32 0.95 0.56
C ASP A 54 -14.49 -0.02 0.35
N THR A 55 -14.38 -1.28 0.80
CA THR A 55 -15.34 -2.33 0.44
C THR A 55 -16.22 -2.80 1.59
N PHE A 56 -15.73 -2.86 2.82
CA PHE A 56 -16.45 -3.49 3.93
C PHE A 56 -17.51 -2.59 4.57
N HIS A 57 -18.46 -2.07 3.77
CA HIS A 57 -19.44 -1.07 4.23
C HIS A 57 -20.36 -1.57 5.34
N ASP A 58 -20.70 -2.86 5.33
CA ASP A 58 -21.59 -3.49 6.30
C ASP A 58 -20.86 -4.05 7.54
N PHE A 59 -19.55 -3.79 7.65
CA PHE A 59 -18.70 -4.31 8.71
C PHE A 59 -18.08 -3.17 9.54
N PRO A 60 -17.58 -3.45 10.75
CA PRO A 60 -16.95 -2.45 11.61
C PRO A 60 -15.54 -2.07 11.12
N LYS A 61 -15.47 -1.32 10.01
CA LYS A 61 -14.22 -0.94 9.31
C LYS A 61 -13.14 -0.39 10.22
N LYS A 62 -13.53 0.49 11.17
CA LYS A 62 -12.58 1.09 12.09
C LYS A 62 -11.90 0.03 12.95
N GLU A 63 -12.68 -0.85 13.57
CA GLU A 63 -12.16 -1.95 14.39
C GLU A 63 -11.32 -2.92 13.56
N LEU A 64 -11.75 -3.23 12.34
CA LEU A 64 -11.00 -4.10 11.43
C LEU A 64 -9.65 -3.49 11.06
N LEU A 65 -9.59 -2.18 10.77
CA LEU A 65 -8.34 -1.49 10.47
C LEU A 65 -7.43 -1.44 11.71
N GLU A 66 -7.95 -1.10 12.89
CA GLU A 66 -7.19 -1.08 14.15
C GLU A 66 -6.60 -2.47 14.46
N ASN A 67 -7.38 -3.54 14.27
CA ASN A 67 -6.91 -4.91 14.43
C ASN A 67 -5.85 -5.30 13.38
N PHE A 68 -6.00 -4.85 12.14
CA PHE A 68 -5.01 -5.07 11.08
C PHE A 68 -3.68 -4.38 11.42
N GLU A 69 -3.72 -3.13 11.89
CA GLU A 69 -2.55 -2.38 12.35
C GLU A 69 -1.86 -3.05 13.54
N LYS A 70 -2.63 -3.46 14.55
CA LYS A 70 -2.10 -4.19 15.71
C LYS A 70 -1.41 -5.50 15.31
N ASN A 71 -2.05 -6.28 14.43
CA ASN A 71 -1.48 -7.53 13.93
C ASN A 71 -0.22 -7.29 13.08
N LEU A 72 -0.16 -6.18 12.35
CA LEU A 72 1.05 -5.78 11.63
C LEU A 72 2.20 -5.50 12.59
N LEU A 73 1.99 -4.70 13.64
CA LEU A 73 3.03 -4.42 14.64
C LEU A 73 3.54 -5.71 15.28
N MET A 74 2.63 -6.60 15.67
CA MET A 74 3.00 -7.92 16.20
C MET A 74 3.78 -8.74 15.18
N ALA A 75 3.43 -8.68 13.89
CA ALA A 75 4.14 -9.38 12.83
C ALA A 75 5.57 -8.85 12.64
N LEU A 76 5.75 -7.54 12.73
CA LEU A 76 7.07 -6.89 12.63
C LEU A 76 7.94 -7.24 13.83
N ASP A 77 7.42 -7.17 15.05
CA ASP A 77 8.17 -7.45 16.28
C ASP A 77 8.56 -8.93 16.38
N ASN A 78 7.61 -9.83 16.14
CA ASN A 78 7.82 -11.29 16.26
C ASN A 78 8.46 -11.91 15.00
N LYS A 79 8.55 -11.18 13.91
CA LYS A 79 9.01 -11.66 12.57
C LYS A 79 8.22 -12.86 12.05
N ILE A 80 6.96 -12.95 12.45
CA ILE A 80 6.01 -13.97 12.00
C ILE A 80 4.56 -13.50 12.21
N SER A 81 3.65 -13.94 11.36
CA SER A 81 2.20 -13.73 11.53
C SER A 81 1.43 -14.92 11.00
N LEU A 82 0.30 -15.28 11.66
CA LEU A 82 -0.65 -16.25 11.12
C LEU A 82 -1.46 -15.69 9.93
N ASN A 83 -1.54 -14.35 9.81
CA ASN A 83 -2.08 -13.73 8.62
C ASN A 83 -1.03 -13.81 7.50
N PRO A 84 -1.26 -14.54 6.39
CA PRO A 84 -0.25 -14.76 5.37
C PRO A 84 0.19 -13.48 4.65
N ILE A 85 -0.69 -12.50 4.51
CA ILE A 85 -0.35 -11.20 3.90
C ILE A 85 0.60 -10.42 4.81
N LEU A 86 0.31 -10.34 6.10
CA LEU A 86 1.18 -9.68 7.07
C LEU A 86 2.50 -10.43 7.24
N ASN A 87 2.48 -11.78 7.18
CA ASN A 87 3.68 -12.58 7.24
C ASN A 87 4.60 -12.33 6.04
N SER A 88 4.07 -12.31 4.83
CA SER A 88 4.87 -12.04 3.62
C SER A 88 5.37 -10.60 3.59
N PHE A 89 4.57 -9.63 4.06
CA PHE A 89 4.96 -8.23 4.10
C PHE A 89 6.08 -7.99 5.11
N GLN A 90 5.99 -8.52 6.36
CA GLN A 90 7.04 -8.36 7.36
C GLN A 90 8.38 -8.96 6.89
N ILE A 91 8.38 -10.07 6.14
CA ILE A 91 9.60 -10.63 5.52
C ILE A 91 10.25 -9.59 4.60
N THR A 92 9.45 -8.88 3.81
CA THR A 92 9.94 -7.84 2.90
C THR A 92 10.47 -6.63 3.66
N VAL A 93 9.75 -6.17 4.69
CA VAL A 93 10.15 -5.04 5.53
C VAL A 93 11.53 -5.29 6.14
N HIS A 94 11.73 -6.45 6.75
CA HIS A 94 13.02 -6.78 7.39
C HIS A 94 14.15 -6.99 6.37
N LYS A 95 13.85 -7.64 5.24
CA LYS A 95 14.89 -7.92 4.23
C LYS A 95 15.45 -6.65 3.60
N PHE A 96 14.62 -5.64 3.35
CA PHE A 96 15.02 -4.41 2.66
C PHE A 96 15.09 -3.19 3.56
N ASN A 97 15.00 -3.37 4.88
CA ASN A 97 15.03 -2.28 5.87
C ASN A 97 14.03 -1.16 5.51
N ILE A 98 12.78 -1.54 5.23
CA ILE A 98 11.72 -0.58 4.96
C ILE A 98 11.41 0.15 6.27
N ASP A 99 11.51 1.47 6.25
CA ASP A 99 11.29 2.30 7.41
C ASP A 99 9.81 2.27 7.82
N TYR A 100 9.54 2.08 9.13
CA TYR A 100 8.19 2.05 9.66
C TYR A 100 7.45 3.37 9.43
N SER A 101 8.14 4.50 9.34
CA SER A 101 7.53 5.80 9.05
C SER A 101 6.76 5.81 7.71
N LEU A 102 7.23 5.06 6.70
CA LEU A 102 6.52 4.90 5.42
C LEU A 102 5.22 4.11 5.60
N ILE A 103 5.28 3.04 6.40
CA ILE A 103 4.13 2.19 6.71
C ILE A 103 3.09 2.98 7.51
N GLU A 104 3.53 3.73 8.53
CA GLU A 104 2.67 4.57 9.35
C GLU A 104 2.01 5.69 8.52
N ALA A 105 2.73 6.33 7.62
CA ALA A 105 2.16 7.33 6.73
C ALA A 105 1.07 6.74 5.82
N PHE A 106 1.28 5.52 5.31
CA PHE A 106 0.26 4.79 4.54
C PHE A 106 -0.97 4.48 5.41
N LEU A 107 -0.80 3.90 6.58
CA LEU A 107 -1.90 3.58 7.49
C LEU A 107 -2.67 4.83 7.93
N LYS A 108 -1.97 5.95 8.13
CA LYS A 108 -2.60 7.25 8.40
C LYS A 108 -3.54 7.68 7.27
N SER A 109 -3.17 7.47 6.01
CA SER A 109 -4.05 7.77 4.87
C SER A 109 -5.28 6.86 4.86
N MET A 110 -5.14 5.58 5.20
CA MET A 110 -6.26 4.64 5.33
C MET A 110 -7.22 5.04 6.48
N ARG A 111 -6.69 5.51 7.61
CA ARG A 111 -7.52 6.08 8.69
C ARG A 111 -8.30 7.32 8.25
N TRP A 112 -7.75 8.13 7.34
CA TRP A 112 -8.50 9.24 6.74
C TRP A 112 -9.68 8.75 5.90
N ASP A 113 -9.50 7.68 5.12
CA ASP A 113 -10.53 7.13 4.26
C ASP A 113 -11.74 6.56 5.01
N LEU A 114 -11.60 6.23 6.29
CA LEU A 114 -12.75 5.85 7.14
C LEU A 114 -13.75 6.99 7.34
N ASN A 115 -13.30 8.26 7.37
CA ASN A 115 -14.13 9.37 7.80
C ASN A 115 -14.09 10.58 6.88
N LYS A 116 -13.01 10.77 6.11
CA LYS A 116 -12.78 11.97 5.31
C LYS A 116 -13.34 11.80 3.91
N LYS A 117 -14.29 12.66 3.57
CA LYS A 117 -14.97 12.63 2.26
C LYS A 117 -14.51 13.73 1.30
N LYS A 118 -13.93 14.82 1.82
CA LYS A 118 -13.49 15.97 1.02
C LYS A 118 -12.15 16.48 1.50
N TYR A 119 -11.28 16.84 0.56
CA TYR A 119 -9.98 17.46 0.80
C TYR A 119 -10.11 18.97 0.54
N LYS A 120 -10.03 19.79 1.59
CA LYS A 120 -10.36 21.22 1.54
C LYS A 120 -9.17 22.11 1.15
N SER A 121 -7.96 21.59 1.20
CA SER A 121 -6.75 22.36 0.92
C SER A 121 -5.73 21.56 0.11
N GLN A 122 -4.86 22.29 -0.62
CA GLN A 122 -3.72 21.70 -1.31
C GLN A 122 -2.76 20.98 -0.35
N LYS A 123 -2.67 21.40 0.90
CA LYS A 123 -1.86 20.73 1.93
C LYS A 123 -2.42 19.37 2.25
N GLU A 124 -3.71 19.27 2.54
CA GLU A 124 -4.37 17.98 2.82
C GLU A 124 -4.30 17.02 1.62
N TYR A 125 -4.50 17.54 0.41
CA TYR A 125 -4.40 16.77 -0.83
C TYR A 125 -3.00 16.17 -1.01
N LYS A 126 -1.95 16.99 -0.84
CA LYS A 126 -0.57 16.53 -0.93
C LYS A 126 -0.22 15.50 0.16
N GLU A 127 -0.67 15.73 1.39
CA GLU A 127 -0.44 14.82 2.51
C GLU A 127 -1.13 13.47 2.29
N TYR A 128 -2.33 13.48 1.72
CA TYR A 128 -3.03 12.25 1.35
C TYR A 128 -2.29 11.48 0.23
N ILE A 129 -1.89 12.16 -0.85
CA ILE A 129 -1.12 11.53 -1.93
C ILE A 129 0.19 10.94 -1.39
N TYR A 130 0.90 11.68 -0.55
CA TYR A 130 2.11 11.18 0.10
C TYR A 130 1.85 9.86 0.82
N GLY A 131 0.82 9.80 1.68
CA GLY A 131 0.49 8.61 2.44
C GLY A 131 -0.06 7.47 1.58
N SER A 132 -0.95 7.75 0.64
CA SER A 132 -1.63 6.70 -0.14
C SER A 132 -0.82 6.17 -1.33
N ALA A 133 0.17 6.93 -1.83
CA ALA A 133 0.90 6.58 -3.04
C ALA A 133 2.42 6.76 -2.97
N ASP A 134 2.92 7.94 -2.56
CA ASP A 134 4.35 8.21 -2.62
C ASP A 134 5.14 7.23 -1.72
N VAL A 135 4.66 6.99 -0.49
CA VAL A 135 5.31 6.05 0.43
C VAL A 135 5.25 4.59 -0.07
N VAL A 136 4.22 4.22 -0.84
CA VAL A 136 4.17 2.91 -1.49
C VAL A 136 5.26 2.80 -2.55
N GLY A 137 5.45 3.85 -3.35
CA GLY A 137 6.56 3.97 -4.28
C GLY A 137 7.92 3.87 -3.59
N LEU A 138 8.08 4.51 -2.42
CA LEU A 138 9.29 4.48 -1.61
C LEU A 138 9.57 3.08 -1.02
N MET A 139 8.53 2.36 -0.56
CA MET A 139 8.66 0.96 -0.14
C MET A 139 9.12 0.07 -1.29
N CYS A 140 8.56 0.25 -2.49
CA CYS A 140 8.99 -0.46 -3.70
C CYS A 140 10.43 -0.09 -4.08
N LEU A 141 10.82 1.18 -3.97
CA LEU A 141 12.17 1.63 -4.26
C LEU A 141 13.21 0.95 -3.37
N LYS A 142 12.95 0.74 -2.06
CA LYS A 142 13.83 -0.05 -1.18
C LYS A 142 14.12 -1.44 -1.75
N VAL A 143 13.10 -2.07 -2.34
CA VAL A 143 13.26 -3.39 -2.98
C VAL A 143 14.07 -3.27 -4.28
N PHE A 144 13.81 -2.28 -5.12
CA PHE A 144 14.50 -2.10 -6.41
C PHE A 144 15.99 -1.81 -6.26
N VAL A 145 16.35 -1.01 -5.26
CA VAL A 145 17.76 -0.69 -4.98
C VAL A 145 18.45 -1.73 -4.08
N ASN A 146 17.74 -2.81 -3.73
CA ASN A 146 18.26 -3.89 -2.87
C ASN A 146 18.87 -3.40 -1.54
N GLY A 147 18.26 -2.38 -0.94
CA GLY A 147 18.73 -1.78 0.33
C GLY A 147 19.91 -0.81 0.20
N ASP A 148 20.37 -0.48 -1.02
CA ASP A 148 21.41 0.53 -1.26
C ASP A 148 20.88 1.93 -0.89
N GLN A 149 21.34 2.46 0.24
CA GLN A 149 20.83 3.74 0.78
C GLN A 149 21.20 4.92 -0.11
N LEU A 150 22.39 4.95 -0.72
CA LEU A 150 22.79 6.07 -1.58
C LEU A 150 21.89 6.17 -2.82
N LYS A 151 21.64 5.04 -3.48
CA LYS A 151 20.71 4.99 -4.61
C LYS A 151 19.28 5.28 -4.19
N TYR A 152 18.88 4.85 -2.99
CA TYR A 152 17.56 5.18 -2.47
C TYR A 152 17.37 6.67 -2.32
N ASP A 153 18.34 7.37 -1.69
CA ASP A 153 18.26 8.82 -1.46
C ASP A 153 18.29 9.60 -2.78
N GLU A 154 19.09 9.17 -3.75
CA GLU A 154 19.15 9.74 -5.10
C GLU A 154 17.81 9.62 -5.85
N LEU A 155 17.18 8.44 -5.81
CA LEU A 155 15.98 8.14 -6.60
C LEU A 155 14.67 8.44 -5.87
N MET A 156 14.71 8.74 -4.59
CA MET A 156 13.53 9.01 -3.76
C MET A 156 12.59 10.09 -4.37
N PRO A 157 13.10 11.27 -4.84
CA PRO A 157 12.22 12.27 -5.44
C PRO A 157 11.49 11.75 -6.70
N ASN A 158 12.16 10.93 -7.50
CA ASN A 158 11.61 10.35 -8.72
C ASN A 158 10.54 9.30 -8.41
N ALA A 159 10.77 8.46 -7.41
CA ALA A 159 9.80 7.46 -6.95
C ALA A 159 8.54 8.12 -6.39
N MET A 160 8.68 9.20 -5.61
CA MET A 160 7.55 9.99 -5.12
C MET A 160 6.77 10.64 -6.26
N ALA A 161 7.47 11.26 -7.22
CA ALA A 161 6.82 11.87 -8.38
C ALA A 161 6.02 10.85 -9.19
N LEU A 162 6.55 9.62 -9.36
CA LEU A 162 5.86 8.53 -10.03
C LEU A 162 4.63 8.06 -9.23
N GLY A 163 4.76 7.87 -7.92
CA GLY A 163 3.66 7.51 -7.02
C GLY A 163 2.53 8.53 -7.12
N SER A 164 2.86 9.83 -6.97
CA SER A 164 1.92 10.94 -7.14
C SER A 164 1.23 10.95 -8.50
N ALA A 165 1.95 10.65 -9.59
CA ALA A 165 1.39 10.60 -10.94
C ALA A 165 0.36 9.46 -11.07
N PHE A 166 0.70 8.26 -10.61
CA PHE A 166 -0.23 7.14 -10.62
C PHE A 166 -1.49 7.41 -9.79
N GLN A 167 -1.35 8.01 -8.61
CA GLN A 167 -2.50 8.31 -7.77
C GLN A 167 -3.44 9.34 -8.42
N LYS A 168 -2.90 10.35 -9.07
CA LYS A 168 -3.73 11.32 -9.82
C LYS A 168 -4.46 10.66 -10.98
N VAL A 169 -3.83 9.72 -11.68
CA VAL A 169 -4.50 8.93 -12.73
C VAL A 169 -5.60 8.04 -12.13
N ASN A 170 -5.37 7.43 -10.97
CA ASN A 170 -6.39 6.65 -10.26
C ASN A 170 -7.59 7.53 -9.90
N PHE A 171 -7.39 8.72 -9.34
CA PHE A 171 -8.47 9.65 -9.02
C PHE A 171 -9.31 10.04 -10.26
N LEU A 172 -8.66 10.21 -11.42
CA LEU A 172 -9.37 10.52 -12.67
C LEU A 172 -10.15 9.31 -13.21
N ARG A 173 -9.55 8.13 -13.13
CA ARG A 173 -10.19 6.87 -13.58
C ARG A 173 -11.40 6.54 -12.73
N ASP A 174 -11.30 6.71 -11.42
CA ASP A 174 -12.29 6.26 -10.45
C ASP A 174 -13.26 7.37 -10.03
N LEU A 175 -13.14 8.58 -10.63
CA LEU A 175 -13.86 9.80 -10.27
C LEU A 175 -15.38 9.57 -10.12
N LYS A 176 -16.00 8.86 -11.07
CA LYS A 176 -17.43 8.58 -11.03
C LYS A 176 -17.81 7.69 -9.84
N ASN A 177 -17.05 6.62 -9.63
CA ASN A 177 -17.28 5.69 -8.52
C ASN A 177 -17.05 6.36 -7.15
N ASP A 178 -15.99 7.14 -7.04
CA ASP A 178 -15.64 7.86 -5.81
C ASP A 178 -16.72 8.89 -5.44
N PHE A 179 -17.26 9.59 -6.43
CA PHE A 179 -18.32 10.58 -6.21
C PHE A 179 -19.67 9.93 -5.93
N GLU A 180 -20.14 9.00 -6.78
CA GLU A 180 -21.49 8.42 -6.70
C GLU A 180 -21.63 7.40 -5.56
N ASN A 181 -20.63 6.54 -5.33
CA ASN A 181 -20.73 5.42 -4.38
C ASN A 181 -20.05 5.70 -3.04
N LEU A 182 -18.89 6.39 -3.04
CA LEU A 182 -18.13 6.66 -1.81
C LEU A 182 -18.38 8.06 -1.27
N ASN A 183 -19.06 8.94 -2.05
CA ASN A 183 -19.28 10.36 -1.74
C ASN A 183 -17.95 11.05 -1.36
N ARG A 184 -16.88 10.73 -2.12
CA ARG A 184 -15.53 11.28 -1.97
C ARG A 184 -15.18 12.22 -3.12
N SER A 185 -14.50 13.32 -2.78
CA SER A 185 -13.87 14.23 -3.73
C SER A 185 -12.45 14.54 -3.29
N TYR A 186 -11.49 14.17 -4.12
CA TYR A 186 -10.06 14.35 -3.82
C TYR A 186 -9.52 15.71 -4.27
N PHE A 187 -10.12 16.31 -5.32
CA PHE A 187 -9.62 17.56 -5.89
C PHE A 187 -10.09 18.78 -5.08
N PRO A 188 -9.17 19.54 -4.44
CA PRO A 188 -9.53 20.77 -3.73
C PRO A 188 -10.10 21.82 -4.71
N ASN A 189 -11.14 22.54 -4.27
CA ASN A 189 -11.78 23.62 -5.02
C ASN A 189 -12.51 23.20 -6.31
N ILE A 190 -12.84 21.92 -6.47
CA ILE A 190 -13.72 21.45 -7.53
C ILE A 190 -14.99 20.92 -6.84
N ASP A 191 -16.12 21.60 -7.10
CA ASP A 191 -17.44 21.09 -6.76
C ASP A 191 -18.01 20.37 -7.99
N PHE A 192 -18.39 19.11 -7.79
CA PHE A 192 -19.05 18.26 -8.79
C PHE A 192 -20.54 18.24 -8.56
#